data_afd76003d70989cff01f3ffa039813e1
#
_entry.id   afd76003d70989cff01f3ffa039813e1
#
_cell.length_a   1.000
_cell.length_b   1.000
_cell.length_c   1.000
_cell.angle_alpha   90.00
_cell.angle_beta   90.00
_cell.angle_gamma   90.00
#
_symmetry.space_group_name_H-M   'P 1'
#
loop_
_entity.id
_entity.type
_entity.pdbx_description
1 polymer ?
#
loop_
_entity_poly.entity_id
_entity_poly.type
_entity_poly.pdbx_seq_one_letter_code
_entity_poly.pdbx_strand_id
1 'polypeptide(L)'
;VMDALSSQNNVAGYKAVLVAADNLTRFFPMLTTAAGTVKPATVMVLGVGVSGLQALATARRLGARTIGYDVRPEVAEQAKSVGAKWLDEGGYARELGEEEKALQQERLAAAIGDADAVITTALVPGRRAPILVTADAASRMKPGSVIVDLAGETGGNCELTEPGKTVVKNSVTICSPLNLPATMPEHSSELYAKNIQALLELMLNDEGALAPDFEDEILASACVTRDKEA
;
A
#
# COMPACT_ATOMS: atom_id res chain seq x y z
N VAL A 1 18.65 5.91 0.95
CA VAL A 1 19.22 4.66 0.42
C VAL A 1 19.18 3.53 1.48
N MET A 2 19.44 3.82 2.74
CA MET A 2 19.47 2.85 3.86
C MET A 2 18.08 2.44 4.38
N ASP A 3 16.98 2.97 3.81
CA ASP A 3 15.61 2.67 4.23
C ASP A 3 15.13 1.33 3.65
N ALA A 4 15.41 0.25 4.39
CA ALA A 4 15.00 -1.11 4.03
C ALA A 4 13.46 -1.28 4.05
N LEU A 5 12.76 -0.57 4.93
CA LEU A 5 11.31 -0.64 5.00
C LEU A 5 10.67 -0.12 3.72
N SER A 6 11.13 1.04 3.22
CA SER A 6 10.64 1.58 1.94
C SER A 6 10.97 0.68 0.76
N SER A 7 12.17 0.09 0.71
CA SER A 7 12.55 -0.81 -0.38
C SER A 7 11.63 -2.04 -0.44
N GLN A 8 11.36 -2.68 0.69
CA GLN A 8 10.48 -3.85 0.77
C GLN A 8 9.01 -3.49 0.55
N ASN A 9 8.56 -2.35 1.05
CA ASN A 9 7.22 -1.83 0.80
C ASN A 9 6.95 -1.55 -0.68
N ASN A 10 7.95 -1.13 -1.44
CA ASN A 10 7.85 -0.99 -2.90
C ASN A 10 7.52 -2.34 -3.57
N VAL A 11 8.25 -3.39 -3.20
CA VAL A 11 8.00 -4.75 -3.70
C VAL A 11 6.61 -5.24 -3.31
N ALA A 12 6.20 -5.00 -2.05
CA ALA A 12 4.86 -5.37 -1.57
C ALA A 12 3.76 -4.67 -2.37
N GLY A 13 3.88 -3.36 -2.63
CA GLY A 13 2.93 -2.59 -3.43
C GLY A 13 2.79 -3.10 -4.86
N TYR A 14 3.91 -3.42 -5.51
CA TYR A 14 3.90 -4.04 -6.84
C TYR A 14 3.18 -5.39 -6.82
N LYS A 15 3.57 -6.28 -5.90
CA LYS A 15 3.03 -7.64 -5.84
C LYS A 15 1.55 -7.66 -5.47
N ALA A 16 1.09 -6.74 -4.62
CA ALA A 16 -0.33 -6.61 -4.27
C ALA A 16 -1.22 -6.39 -5.49
N VAL A 17 -0.76 -5.61 -6.46
CA VAL A 17 -1.50 -5.38 -7.72
C VAL A 17 -1.58 -6.65 -8.54
N LEU A 18 -0.51 -7.45 -8.60
CA LEU A 18 -0.52 -8.73 -9.31
C LEU A 18 -1.48 -9.72 -8.64
N VAL A 19 -1.51 -9.76 -7.30
CA VAL A 19 -2.49 -10.57 -6.55
C VAL A 19 -3.92 -10.10 -6.86
N ALA A 20 -4.16 -8.79 -6.89
CA ALA A 20 -5.46 -8.24 -7.26
C ALA A 20 -5.86 -8.64 -8.69
N ALA A 21 -4.94 -8.53 -9.64
CA ALA A 21 -5.19 -8.85 -11.05
C ALA A 21 -5.48 -10.33 -11.27
N ASP A 22 -4.75 -11.22 -10.57
CA ASP A 22 -4.92 -12.68 -10.66
C ASP A 22 -6.27 -13.16 -10.09
N ASN A 23 -6.75 -12.50 -9.04
CA ASN A 23 -8.01 -12.85 -8.39
C ASN A 23 -9.24 -12.11 -8.94
N LEU A 24 -9.05 -11.05 -9.72
CA LEU A 24 -10.15 -10.27 -10.30
C LEU A 24 -10.74 -10.99 -11.51
N THR A 25 -12.06 -11.03 -11.60
CA THR A 25 -12.77 -11.64 -12.75
C THR A 25 -12.90 -10.72 -13.97
N ARG A 26 -12.15 -9.61 -14.00
CA ARG A 26 -12.16 -8.57 -15.04
C ARG A 26 -10.76 -8.23 -15.51
N PHE A 27 -10.65 -7.76 -16.76
CA PHE A 27 -9.40 -7.22 -17.26
C PHE A 27 -9.06 -5.89 -16.59
N PHE A 28 -7.78 -5.71 -16.23
CA PHE A 28 -7.28 -4.41 -15.79
C PHE A 28 -7.33 -3.38 -16.94
N PRO A 29 -6.78 -3.68 -18.15
CA PRO A 29 -6.82 -2.74 -19.26
C PRO A 29 -8.16 -2.70 -19.96
N MET A 30 -8.38 -1.65 -20.74
CA MET A 30 -9.37 -1.64 -21.78
C MET A 30 -8.95 -2.60 -22.90
N LEU A 31 -9.86 -3.43 -23.34
CA LEU A 31 -9.64 -4.33 -24.49
C LEU A 31 -10.72 -4.12 -25.53
N THR A 32 -10.32 -4.08 -26.81
CA THR A 32 -11.23 -4.04 -27.95
C THR A 32 -11.02 -5.28 -28.80
N THR A 33 -12.10 -6.01 -29.02
CA THR A 33 -12.13 -7.23 -29.83
C THR A 33 -13.23 -7.13 -30.87
N ALA A 34 -13.30 -8.10 -31.78
CA ALA A 34 -14.42 -8.22 -32.71
C ALA A 34 -15.80 -8.36 -32.02
N ALA A 35 -15.80 -8.85 -30.76
CA ALA A 35 -17.01 -8.98 -29.92
C ALA A 35 -17.37 -7.69 -29.17
N GLY A 36 -16.57 -6.63 -29.26
CA GLY A 36 -16.82 -5.34 -28.62
C GLY A 36 -15.68 -4.88 -27.72
N THR A 37 -15.94 -3.77 -27.01
CA THR A 37 -14.97 -3.13 -26.10
C THR A 37 -15.32 -3.41 -24.65
N VAL A 38 -14.32 -3.90 -23.89
CA VAL A 38 -14.39 -4.09 -22.45
C VAL A 38 -13.76 -2.88 -21.76
N LYS A 39 -14.48 -2.29 -20.81
CA LYS A 39 -13.98 -1.14 -20.02
C LYS A 39 -12.88 -1.59 -19.06
N PRO A 40 -11.87 -0.72 -18.79
CA PRO A 40 -10.83 -1.03 -17.83
C PRO A 40 -11.39 -1.13 -16.40
N ALA A 41 -10.77 -1.97 -15.59
CA ALA A 41 -11.09 -2.06 -14.16
C ALA A 41 -10.75 -0.76 -13.43
N THR A 42 -11.48 -0.48 -12.35
CA THR A 42 -11.17 0.58 -11.40
C THR A 42 -10.49 -0.03 -10.18
N VAL A 43 -9.24 0.37 -9.95
CA VAL A 43 -8.43 -0.05 -8.81
C VAL A 43 -8.31 1.12 -7.84
N MET A 44 -8.78 0.92 -6.62
CA MET A 44 -8.69 1.91 -5.55
C MET A 44 -7.62 1.50 -4.55
N VAL A 45 -6.79 2.46 -4.12
CA VAL A 45 -5.73 2.24 -3.13
C VAL A 45 -5.99 3.12 -1.92
N LEU A 46 -6.10 2.49 -0.75
CA LEU A 46 -6.31 3.11 0.55
C LEU A 46 -5.01 3.07 1.35
N GLY A 47 -4.48 4.24 1.63
CA GLY A 47 -3.11 4.43 2.12
C GLY A 47 -2.14 4.67 0.96
N VAL A 48 -1.68 5.91 0.79
CA VAL A 48 -0.77 6.31 -0.30
C VAL A 48 0.62 6.60 0.27
N GLY A 49 1.15 5.64 1.04
CA GLY A 49 2.56 5.57 1.39
C GLY A 49 3.36 4.92 0.26
N VAL A 50 4.57 4.43 0.56
CA VAL A 50 5.45 3.80 -0.44
C VAL A 50 4.77 2.64 -1.17
N SER A 51 4.16 1.70 -0.42
CA SER A 51 3.42 0.58 -1.01
C SER A 51 2.24 1.04 -1.86
N GLY A 52 1.44 1.98 -1.34
CA GLY A 52 0.25 2.46 -2.03
C GLY A 52 0.58 3.22 -3.31
N LEU A 53 1.61 4.08 -3.28
CA LEU A 53 2.06 4.81 -4.47
C LEU A 53 2.57 3.86 -5.55
N GLN A 54 3.35 2.84 -5.16
CA GLN A 54 3.80 1.81 -6.08
C GLN A 54 2.63 0.97 -6.63
N ALA A 55 1.64 0.67 -5.78
CA ALA A 55 0.44 -0.03 -6.23
C ALA A 55 -0.34 0.79 -7.28
N LEU A 56 -0.56 2.09 -7.03
CA LEU A 56 -1.18 2.99 -8.01
C LEU A 56 -0.43 3.00 -9.35
N ALA A 57 0.90 3.18 -9.29
CA ALA A 57 1.75 3.20 -10.49
C ALA A 57 1.68 1.87 -11.27
N THR A 58 1.72 0.74 -10.55
CA THR A 58 1.68 -0.59 -11.16
C THR A 58 0.31 -0.88 -11.78
N ALA A 59 -0.78 -0.63 -11.06
CA ALA A 59 -2.14 -0.84 -11.57
C ALA A 59 -2.41 0.01 -12.83
N ARG A 60 -1.91 1.25 -12.85
CA ARG A 60 -2.01 2.11 -14.02
C ARG A 60 -1.20 1.57 -15.21
N ARG A 61 0.03 1.05 -14.99
CA ARG A 61 0.82 0.41 -16.05
C ARG A 61 0.14 -0.83 -16.62
N LEU A 62 -0.63 -1.55 -15.80
CA LEU A 62 -1.48 -2.66 -16.26
C LEU A 62 -2.77 -2.20 -16.96
N GLY A 63 -2.98 -0.88 -17.08
CA GLY A 63 -4.08 -0.29 -17.84
C GLY A 63 -5.36 -0.05 -17.05
N ALA A 64 -5.36 -0.22 -15.73
CA ALA A 64 -6.49 0.08 -14.88
C ALA A 64 -6.70 1.60 -14.71
N ARG A 65 -7.92 2.00 -14.39
CA ARG A 65 -8.19 3.32 -13.81
C ARG A 65 -7.87 3.28 -12.34
N THR A 66 -7.07 4.22 -11.86
CA THR A 66 -6.58 4.23 -10.49
C THR A 66 -7.15 5.39 -9.68
N ILE A 67 -7.53 5.11 -8.44
CA ILE A 67 -8.03 6.09 -7.46
C ILE A 67 -7.20 5.91 -6.18
N GLY A 68 -6.62 6.99 -5.67
CA GLY A 68 -5.90 7.01 -4.40
C GLY A 68 -6.71 7.72 -3.31
N TYR A 69 -6.59 7.23 -2.09
CA TYR A 69 -7.10 7.86 -0.89
C TYR A 69 -6.13 7.70 0.28
N ASP A 70 -5.89 8.77 1.00
CA ASP A 70 -5.12 8.79 2.25
C ASP A 70 -5.71 9.88 3.17
N VAL A 71 -5.55 9.71 4.47
CA VAL A 71 -5.93 10.73 5.46
C VAL A 71 -5.01 11.97 5.42
N ARG A 72 -3.83 11.84 4.82
CA ARG A 72 -2.82 12.88 4.65
C ARG A 72 -2.99 13.56 3.30
N PRO A 73 -3.48 14.80 3.23
CA PRO A 73 -3.72 15.49 1.96
C PRO A 73 -2.44 15.79 1.18
N GLU A 74 -1.29 15.89 1.85
CA GLU A 74 0.01 16.20 1.23
C GLU A 74 0.49 15.10 0.25
N VAL A 75 -0.01 13.86 0.36
CA VAL A 75 0.36 12.78 -0.57
C VAL A 75 -0.48 12.78 -1.85
N ALA A 76 -1.50 13.63 -1.94
CA ALA A 76 -2.39 13.71 -3.11
C ALA A 76 -1.63 14.03 -4.41
N GLU A 77 -0.67 14.97 -4.35
CA GLU A 77 0.14 15.34 -5.52
C GLU A 77 1.03 14.18 -5.99
N GLN A 78 1.53 13.35 -5.07
CA GLN A 78 2.29 12.15 -5.41
C GLN A 78 1.39 11.13 -6.13
N ALA A 79 0.16 10.92 -5.65
CA ALA A 79 -0.81 10.05 -6.33
C ALA A 79 -1.14 10.56 -7.73
N LYS A 80 -1.38 11.86 -7.88
CA LYS A 80 -1.65 12.50 -9.18
C LYS A 80 -0.45 12.38 -10.13
N SER A 81 0.79 12.48 -9.63
CA SER A 81 2.01 12.38 -10.43
C SER A 81 2.16 11.01 -11.12
N VAL A 82 1.67 9.93 -10.50
CA VAL A 82 1.60 8.59 -11.10
C VAL A 82 0.33 8.37 -11.92
N GLY A 83 -0.49 9.43 -12.07
CA GLY A 83 -1.69 9.46 -12.91
C GLY A 83 -2.93 8.88 -12.26
N ALA A 84 -2.97 8.73 -10.94
CA ALA A 84 -4.16 8.35 -10.21
C ALA A 84 -5.09 9.55 -10.01
N LYS A 85 -6.40 9.29 -9.95
CA LYS A 85 -7.35 10.25 -9.42
C LYS A 85 -7.26 10.27 -7.89
N TRP A 86 -7.47 11.44 -7.30
CA TRP A 86 -7.61 11.56 -5.85
C TRP A 86 -9.08 11.54 -5.46
N LEU A 87 -9.46 10.77 -4.44
CA LEU A 87 -10.86 10.62 -4.07
C LEU A 87 -11.44 11.89 -3.45
N ASP A 88 -10.64 12.59 -2.64
CA ASP A 88 -11.10 13.76 -1.88
C ASP A 88 -10.27 14.99 -2.25
N GLU A 89 -10.77 15.80 -3.19
CA GLU A 89 -10.10 17.04 -3.61
C GLU A 89 -10.30 18.18 -2.59
N GLY A 90 -11.10 17.95 -1.54
CA GLY A 90 -11.46 18.95 -0.54
C GLY A 90 -10.47 19.12 0.61
N GLY A 91 -9.19 18.80 0.43
CA GLY A 91 -8.05 18.88 1.35
C GLY A 91 -8.32 19.56 2.70
N TYR A 92 -8.65 18.79 3.73
CA TYR A 92 -8.87 19.33 5.06
C TYR A 92 -7.59 19.25 5.89
N ALA A 93 -6.92 20.41 6.02
CA ALA A 93 -5.83 20.59 6.96
C ALA A 93 -6.32 20.86 8.41
N ARG A 94 -7.60 20.55 8.72
CA ARG A 94 -8.22 20.82 10.03
C ARG A 94 -8.86 19.54 10.59
N GLU A 95 -9.04 19.48 11.90
CA GLU A 95 -9.85 18.46 12.54
C GLU A 95 -11.30 18.52 12.02
N LEU A 96 -11.78 17.41 11.47
CA LEU A 96 -13.14 17.29 10.96
C LEU A 96 -14.13 17.14 12.12
N GLY A 97 -15.27 17.81 12.03
CA GLY A 97 -16.41 17.56 12.91
C GLY A 97 -17.01 16.16 12.67
N GLU A 98 -17.85 15.68 13.60
CA GLU A 98 -18.45 14.34 13.51
C GLU A 98 -19.32 14.17 12.25
N GLU A 99 -20.05 15.19 11.84
CA GLU A 99 -20.86 15.17 10.62
C GLU A 99 -19.99 15.09 9.35
N GLU A 100 -18.86 15.81 9.34
CA GLU A 100 -17.91 15.79 8.22
C GLU A 100 -17.21 14.43 8.11
N LYS A 101 -16.85 13.81 9.24
CA LYS A 101 -16.31 12.44 9.29
C LYS A 101 -17.30 11.42 8.77
N ALA A 102 -18.57 11.52 9.18
CA ALA A 102 -19.61 10.62 8.71
C ALA A 102 -19.82 10.75 7.19
N LEU A 103 -19.83 11.97 6.66
CA LEU A 103 -19.93 12.22 5.22
C LEU A 103 -18.71 11.68 4.45
N GLN A 104 -17.50 11.83 5.00
CA GLN A 104 -16.28 11.30 4.41
C GLN A 104 -16.30 9.77 4.38
N GLN A 105 -16.75 9.12 5.46
CA GLN A 105 -16.90 7.66 5.52
C GLN A 105 -17.92 7.15 4.50
N GLU A 106 -19.06 7.83 4.34
CA GLU A 106 -20.06 7.42 3.33
C GLU A 106 -19.53 7.60 1.89
N ARG A 107 -18.81 8.67 1.60
CA ARG A 107 -18.14 8.87 0.31
C ARG A 107 -17.10 7.78 0.04
N LEU A 108 -16.32 7.42 1.06
CA LEU A 108 -15.33 6.35 0.97
C LEU A 108 -16.03 5.01 0.71
N ALA A 109 -17.09 4.68 1.45
CA ALA A 109 -17.85 3.45 1.27
C ALA A 109 -18.50 3.38 -0.14
N ALA A 110 -19.03 4.48 -0.65
CA ALA A 110 -19.55 4.55 -2.02
C ALA A 110 -18.46 4.31 -3.06
N ALA A 111 -17.29 4.93 -2.91
CA ALA A 111 -16.16 4.75 -3.83
C ALA A 111 -15.61 3.30 -3.80
N ILE A 112 -15.58 2.67 -2.62
CA ILE A 112 -15.24 1.25 -2.45
C ILE A 112 -16.26 0.38 -3.20
N GLY A 113 -17.55 0.65 -3.08
CA GLY A 113 -18.61 -0.09 -3.77
C GLY A 113 -18.50 -0.01 -5.30
N ASP A 114 -18.02 1.11 -5.83
CA ASP A 114 -17.82 1.31 -7.27
C ASP A 114 -16.52 0.69 -7.80
N ALA A 115 -15.55 0.40 -6.93
CA ALA A 115 -14.27 -0.18 -7.32
C ALA A 115 -14.42 -1.66 -7.72
N ASP A 116 -13.58 -2.08 -8.67
CA ASP A 116 -13.48 -3.50 -9.06
C ASP A 116 -12.39 -4.21 -8.21
N ALA A 117 -11.35 -3.47 -7.81
CA ALA A 117 -10.35 -3.94 -6.85
C ALA A 117 -9.99 -2.84 -5.85
N VAL A 118 -9.79 -3.22 -4.59
CA VAL A 118 -9.32 -2.34 -3.51
C VAL A 118 -8.04 -2.90 -2.94
N ILE A 119 -7.01 -2.06 -2.80
CA ILE A 119 -5.75 -2.43 -2.15
C ILE A 119 -5.58 -1.54 -0.92
N THR A 120 -5.39 -2.13 0.24
CA THR A 120 -5.22 -1.40 1.49
C THR A 120 -3.79 -1.56 2.02
N THR A 121 -3.17 -0.44 2.39
CA THR A 121 -1.76 -0.41 2.81
C THR A 121 -1.53 0.47 4.06
N ALA A 122 -2.59 0.86 4.76
CA ALA A 122 -2.48 1.76 5.90
C ALA A 122 -1.95 1.01 7.13
N LEU A 123 -0.71 1.27 7.48
CA LEU A 123 -0.04 0.72 8.65
C LEU A 123 0.34 1.84 9.62
N VAL A 124 0.15 1.59 10.91
CA VAL A 124 0.62 2.46 11.99
C VAL A 124 1.62 1.66 12.81
N PRO A 125 2.91 2.04 12.81
CA PRO A 125 3.93 1.30 13.56
C PRO A 125 3.55 1.08 15.03
N GLY A 126 3.67 -0.16 15.51
CA GLY A 126 3.39 -0.51 16.90
C GLY A 126 1.93 -0.46 17.33
N ARG A 127 0.99 -0.27 16.42
CA ARG A 127 -0.46 -0.24 16.70
C ARG A 127 -1.23 -1.13 15.75
N ARG A 128 -2.46 -1.44 16.14
CA ARG A 128 -3.42 -2.10 15.24
C ARG A 128 -3.71 -1.22 14.03
N ALA A 129 -3.79 -1.83 12.86
CA ALA A 129 -4.15 -1.13 11.63
C ALA A 129 -5.55 -0.49 11.74
N PRO A 130 -5.74 0.71 11.18
CA PRO A 130 -7.07 1.34 11.15
C PRO A 130 -8.00 0.56 10.21
N ILE A 131 -9.26 0.45 10.56
CA ILE A 131 -10.28 -0.09 9.67
C ILE A 131 -10.67 1.00 8.66
N LEU A 132 -10.45 0.73 7.40
CA LEU A 132 -10.80 1.61 6.27
C LEU A 132 -11.93 1.02 5.43
N VAL A 133 -12.04 -0.32 5.38
CA VAL A 133 -13.07 -1.04 4.66
C VAL A 133 -13.93 -1.79 5.67
N THR A 134 -15.10 -1.25 5.97
CA THR A 134 -16.08 -1.91 6.83
C THR A 134 -16.71 -3.11 6.11
N ALA A 135 -17.31 -4.04 6.85
CA ALA A 135 -18.06 -5.16 6.28
C ALA A 135 -19.22 -4.67 5.38
N ASP A 136 -19.85 -3.56 5.75
CA ASP A 136 -20.90 -2.91 4.93
C ASP A 136 -20.31 -2.38 3.62
N ALA A 137 -19.22 -1.61 3.66
CA ALA A 137 -18.56 -1.11 2.45
C ALA A 137 -18.12 -2.24 1.51
N ALA A 138 -17.53 -3.31 2.06
CA ALA A 138 -17.16 -4.49 1.28
C ALA A 138 -18.39 -5.18 0.65
N SER A 139 -19.53 -5.23 1.35
CA SER A 139 -20.76 -5.84 0.84
C SER A 139 -21.40 -5.07 -0.32
N ARG A 140 -21.07 -3.75 -0.46
CA ARG A 140 -21.52 -2.90 -1.58
C ARG A 140 -20.72 -3.13 -2.87
N MET A 141 -19.58 -3.82 -2.80
CA MET A 141 -18.77 -4.12 -3.98
C MET A 141 -19.48 -5.11 -4.91
N LYS A 142 -19.15 -5.01 -6.19
CA LYS A 142 -19.72 -5.91 -7.21
C LYS A 142 -19.26 -7.35 -6.99
N PRO A 143 -20.09 -8.36 -7.28
CA PRO A 143 -19.65 -9.74 -7.32
C PRO A 143 -18.43 -9.95 -8.20
N GLY A 144 -17.44 -10.70 -7.71
CA GLY A 144 -16.16 -10.93 -8.39
C GLY A 144 -15.13 -9.82 -8.18
N SER A 145 -15.43 -8.80 -7.37
CA SER A 145 -14.45 -7.79 -6.94
C SER A 145 -13.44 -8.39 -5.95
N VAL A 146 -12.30 -7.70 -5.79
CA VAL A 146 -11.19 -8.16 -4.96
C VAL A 146 -10.75 -7.09 -3.98
N ILE A 147 -10.46 -7.49 -2.75
CA ILE A 147 -9.75 -6.67 -1.75
C ILE A 147 -8.41 -7.35 -1.48
N VAL A 148 -7.30 -6.60 -1.57
CA VAL A 148 -5.98 -7.06 -1.14
C VAL A 148 -5.54 -6.22 0.05
N ASP A 149 -5.50 -6.83 1.23
CA ASP A 149 -5.19 -6.16 2.48
C ASP A 149 -3.77 -6.49 2.95
N LEU A 150 -2.86 -5.50 2.83
CA LEU A 150 -1.46 -5.64 3.24
C LEU A 150 -1.24 -5.44 4.74
N ALA A 151 -2.27 -5.03 5.48
CA ALA A 151 -2.18 -4.78 6.92
C ALA A 151 -2.55 -6.00 7.78
N GLY A 152 -2.65 -7.19 7.19
CA GLY A 152 -3.13 -8.40 7.87
C GLY A 152 -2.38 -8.73 9.15
N GLU A 153 -1.06 -8.58 9.19
CA GLU A 153 -0.23 -8.84 10.38
C GLU A 153 -0.59 -7.96 11.58
N THR A 154 -1.15 -6.79 11.34
CA THR A 154 -1.54 -5.82 12.37
C THR A 154 -3.06 -5.71 12.55
N GLY A 155 -3.80 -6.73 12.11
CA GLY A 155 -5.25 -6.83 12.28
C GLY A 155 -6.07 -6.47 11.06
N GLY A 156 -5.47 -6.00 9.97
CA GLY A 156 -6.11 -5.68 8.70
C GLY A 156 -6.76 -4.29 8.65
N ASN A 157 -6.84 -3.74 7.44
CA ASN A 157 -7.61 -2.53 7.15
C ASN A 157 -9.05 -2.83 6.73
N CYS A 158 -9.37 -4.09 6.45
CA CYS A 158 -10.72 -4.57 6.15
C CYS A 158 -11.24 -5.42 7.31
N GLU A 159 -12.46 -5.15 7.78
CA GLU A 159 -13.09 -5.91 8.87
C GLU A 159 -13.23 -7.41 8.58
N LEU A 160 -13.31 -7.77 7.30
CA LEU A 160 -13.47 -9.16 6.86
C LEU A 160 -12.14 -9.88 6.59
N THR A 161 -11.01 -9.22 6.85
CA THR A 161 -9.68 -9.78 6.65
C THR A 161 -9.40 -10.96 7.59
N GLU A 162 -8.90 -12.05 7.00
CA GLU A 162 -8.32 -13.17 7.72
C GLU A 162 -6.81 -13.23 7.36
N PRO A 163 -5.90 -12.88 8.30
CA PRO A 163 -4.46 -12.81 8.01
C PRO A 163 -3.90 -14.09 7.39
N GLY A 164 -3.11 -13.97 6.34
CA GLY A 164 -2.49 -15.09 5.65
C GLY A 164 -3.43 -15.92 4.78
N LYS A 165 -4.69 -15.51 4.64
CA LYS A 165 -5.69 -16.26 3.88
C LYS A 165 -6.28 -15.47 2.72
N THR A 166 -6.86 -16.22 1.79
CA THR A 166 -7.81 -15.71 0.79
C THR A 166 -9.18 -16.28 1.11
N VAL A 167 -10.15 -15.42 1.36
CA VAL A 167 -11.52 -15.79 1.70
C VAL A 167 -12.50 -15.10 0.75
N VAL A 168 -13.68 -15.69 0.57
CA VAL A 168 -14.76 -15.07 -0.22
C VAL A 168 -15.91 -14.76 0.72
N LYS A 169 -16.30 -13.49 0.78
CA LYS A 169 -17.45 -13.00 1.56
C LYS A 169 -18.30 -12.12 0.63
N ASN A 170 -19.61 -12.37 0.61
CA ASN A 170 -20.56 -11.62 -0.24
C ASN A 170 -20.15 -11.56 -1.72
N SER A 171 -19.57 -12.66 -2.25
CA SER A 171 -19.02 -12.74 -3.61
C SER A 171 -17.85 -11.80 -3.89
N VAL A 172 -17.21 -11.24 -2.87
CA VAL A 172 -15.96 -10.47 -2.92
C VAL A 172 -14.83 -11.33 -2.41
N THR A 173 -13.73 -11.40 -3.16
CA THR A 173 -12.52 -12.11 -2.75
C THR A 173 -11.65 -11.19 -1.90
N ILE A 174 -11.28 -11.63 -0.70
CA ILE A 174 -10.46 -10.85 0.23
C ILE A 174 -9.16 -11.63 0.44
N CYS A 175 -8.07 -11.08 -0.06
CA CYS A 175 -6.73 -11.62 0.04
C CYS A 175 -5.94 -10.85 1.10
N SER A 176 -5.38 -11.54 2.08
CA SER A 176 -4.49 -10.93 3.07
C SER A 176 -3.16 -11.66 3.11
N PRO A 177 -2.34 -11.52 2.06
CA PRO A 177 -1.05 -12.17 2.00
C PRO A 177 -0.09 -11.58 3.03
N LEU A 178 0.67 -12.43 3.69
CA LEU A 178 1.75 -12.02 4.58
C LEU A 178 3.07 -12.04 3.83
N ASN A 179 3.95 -11.10 4.16
CA ASN A 179 5.32 -11.05 3.65
C ASN A 179 5.42 -11.18 2.10
N LEU A 180 4.69 -10.36 1.37
CA LEU A 180 4.74 -10.33 -0.10
C LEU A 180 6.16 -10.18 -0.67
N PRO A 181 7.09 -9.39 -0.08
CA PRO A 181 8.46 -9.31 -0.58
C PRO A 181 9.16 -10.67 -0.68
N ALA A 182 8.89 -11.61 0.23
CA ALA A 182 9.48 -12.95 0.18
C ALA A 182 9.02 -13.77 -1.06
N THR A 183 7.92 -13.40 -1.70
CA THR A 183 7.46 -14.03 -2.95
C THR A 183 8.19 -13.52 -4.21
N MET A 184 9.09 -12.53 -4.02
CA MET A 184 9.94 -11.94 -5.07
C MET A 184 11.39 -11.87 -4.59
N PRO A 185 12.02 -13.02 -4.30
CA PRO A 185 13.28 -13.08 -3.54
C PRO A 185 14.45 -12.40 -4.25
N GLU A 186 14.53 -12.43 -5.58
CA GLU A 186 15.61 -11.83 -6.35
C GLU A 186 15.70 -10.32 -6.10
N HIS A 187 14.67 -9.56 -6.49
CA HIS A 187 14.68 -8.11 -6.35
C HIS A 187 14.58 -7.65 -4.87
N SER A 188 13.84 -8.38 -4.03
CA SER A 188 13.76 -8.05 -2.61
C SER A 188 15.11 -8.16 -1.93
N SER A 189 15.88 -9.22 -2.21
CA SER A 189 17.23 -9.44 -1.68
C SER A 189 18.23 -8.41 -2.25
N GLU A 190 18.15 -8.12 -3.56
CA GLU A 190 19.02 -7.12 -4.18
C GLU A 190 18.82 -5.73 -3.55
N LEU A 191 17.56 -5.30 -3.40
CA LEU A 191 17.24 -4.00 -2.81
C LEU A 191 17.65 -3.93 -1.34
N TYR A 192 17.41 -5.01 -0.58
CA TYR A 192 17.82 -5.09 0.82
C TYR A 192 19.35 -5.09 0.97
N ALA A 193 20.06 -5.83 0.12
CA ALA A 193 21.53 -5.83 0.11
C ALA A 193 22.11 -4.43 -0.13
N LYS A 194 21.52 -3.65 -1.05
CA LYS A 194 21.91 -2.25 -1.28
C LYS A 194 21.67 -1.36 -0.06
N ASN A 195 20.58 -1.59 0.70
CA ASN A 195 20.36 -0.86 1.95
C ASN A 195 21.43 -1.18 2.99
N ILE A 196 21.78 -2.47 3.16
CA ILE A 196 22.83 -2.91 4.07
C ILE A 196 24.21 -2.40 3.63
N GLN A 197 24.50 -2.47 2.33
CA GLN A 197 25.76 -1.94 1.78
C GLN A 197 25.91 -0.45 2.09
N ALA A 198 24.88 0.36 1.85
CA ALA A 198 24.94 1.79 2.14
C ALA A 198 25.15 2.10 3.62
N LEU A 199 24.57 1.30 4.54
CA LEU A 199 24.82 1.41 5.97
C LEU A 199 26.25 1.02 6.32
N LEU A 200 26.76 -0.06 5.72
CA LEU A 200 28.14 -0.51 5.95
C LEU A 200 29.15 0.52 5.45
N GLU A 201 28.94 1.08 4.27
CA GLU A 201 29.80 2.14 3.70
C GLU A 201 29.89 3.36 4.65
N LEU A 202 28.79 3.71 5.33
CA LEU A 202 28.77 4.80 6.33
C LEU A 202 29.60 4.46 7.57
N MET A 203 29.82 3.17 7.84
CA MET A 203 30.58 2.69 9.00
C MET A 203 32.09 2.52 8.72
N LEU A 204 32.53 2.71 7.47
CA LEU A 204 33.94 2.55 7.08
C LEU A 204 34.62 3.93 6.96
N ASN A 205 35.90 3.98 7.38
CA ASN A 205 36.76 5.13 7.11
C ASN A 205 37.37 5.06 5.71
N ASP A 206 38.13 6.08 5.33
CA ASP A 206 38.80 6.20 4.02
C ASP A 206 39.79 5.05 3.73
N GLU A 207 40.27 4.36 4.77
CA GLU A 207 41.19 3.21 4.67
C GLU A 207 40.42 1.88 4.55
N GLY A 208 39.06 1.93 4.59
CA GLY A 208 38.19 0.76 4.53
C GLY A 208 38.13 -0.02 5.84
N ALA A 209 38.59 0.56 6.94
CA ALA A 209 38.47 -0.05 8.27
C ALA A 209 37.15 0.33 8.93
N LEU A 210 36.61 -0.56 9.76
CA LEU A 210 35.40 -0.35 10.53
C LEU A 210 35.66 0.74 11.59
N ALA A 211 35.08 1.90 11.42
CA ALA A 211 35.21 3.07 12.29
C ALA A 211 33.91 3.88 12.34
N PRO A 212 32.82 3.32 12.93
CA PRO A 212 31.53 3.99 12.93
C PRO A 212 31.59 5.31 13.73
N ASP A 213 31.20 6.39 13.08
CA ASP A 213 31.02 7.70 13.69
C ASP A 213 29.62 7.82 14.28
N PHE A 214 29.49 7.79 15.60
CA PHE A 214 28.20 7.89 16.28
C PHE A 214 27.73 9.35 16.52
N GLU A 215 28.41 10.36 15.96
CA GLU A 215 27.83 11.69 15.81
C GLU A 215 26.90 11.73 14.61
N ASP A 216 27.03 10.78 13.66
CA ASP A 216 26.05 10.57 12.60
C ASP A 216 24.71 10.08 13.17
N GLU A 217 23.63 10.81 12.84
CA GLU A 217 22.28 10.54 13.36
C GLU A 217 21.75 9.15 12.97
N ILE A 218 22.13 8.62 11.82
CA ILE A 218 21.68 7.32 11.32
C ILE A 218 22.36 6.23 12.14
N LEU A 219 23.68 6.29 12.31
CA LEU A 219 24.44 5.33 13.10
C LEU A 219 24.05 5.37 14.58
N ALA A 220 23.89 6.56 15.15
CA ALA A 220 23.45 6.74 16.53
C ALA A 220 22.06 6.15 16.78
N SER A 221 21.12 6.32 15.84
CA SER A 221 19.74 5.82 15.98
C SER A 221 19.61 4.33 15.70
N ALA A 222 20.41 3.79 14.77
CA ALA A 222 20.38 2.38 14.39
C ALA A 222 21.09 1.47 15.40
N CYS A 223 22.03 2.01 16.20
CA CYS A 223 22.78 1.23 17.19
C CYS A 223 21.92 0.97 18.44
N VAL A 224 21.58 -0.29 18.68
CA VAL A 224 20.76 -0.73 19.82
C VAL A 224 21.58 -1.26 20.99
N THR A 225 22.91 -1.39 20.86
CA THR A 225 23.81 -2.00 21.83
C THR A 225 24.75 -0.98 22.51
N ARG A 226 24.68 0.29 22.11
CA ARG A 226 25.42 1.37 22.75
C ARG A 226 24.63 1.91 23.93
N ASP A 227 25.26 2.04 25.08
CA ASP A 227 24.69 2.78 26.20
C ASP A 227 24.47 4.23 25.79
N LYS A 228 23.22 4.69 25.81
CA LYS A 228 22.95 6.12 25.65
C LYS A 228 23.46 6.79 26.90
N GLU A 229 24.55 7.54 26.79
CA GLU A 229 24.96 8.44 27.86
C GLU A 229 23.76 9.32 28.22
N ALA A 230 23.41 9.32 29.52
CA ALA A 230 22.23 9.95 30.09
C ALA A 230 22.33 11.48 30.04
#